data_f7af959ad9924a59e56df8cbd6520dad
#
_entry.id   f7af959ad9924a59e56df8cbd6520dad
#
_cell.length_a   1.000
_cell.length_b   1.000
_cell.length_c   1.000
_cell.angle_alpha   90.00
_cell.angle_beta   90.00
_cell.angle_gamma   90.00
#
_symmetry.space_group_name_H-M   'P 1'
#
loop_
_entity.id
_entity.type
_entity.pdbx_description
1 polymer ?
#
loop_
_entity_poly.entity_id
_entity_poly.type
_entity_poly.pdbx_seq_one_letter_code
_entity_poly.pdbx_strand_id
1 'polypeptide(L)'
;LTAKILLENLLRHSDEKYVQEEDIENLAKWDTAFASDTEIAFVPSRVVLQDFTGVPAVVDLAAMRSAVVRMTGDEASANKVNPLVPCDLVIDHSVQVDAFNSGEALTINGEKEFERNTERYEFLKWGQGSFDNFRVVPPATGIVHQVNLEFLAKVVWDHEDTLYPDSLVGTDSHTTMINGLGVLGWGVGGIEAEAVMLGQPIY
;
A
#
# COMPACT_ATOMS: atom_id res chain seq x y z
N LEU A 1 -13.39 -16.68 8.85
CA LEU A 1 -11.97 -16.35 8.65
C LEU A 1 -11.69 -14.89 8.92
N THR A 2 -12.44 -13.95 8.31
CA THR A 2 -12.26 -12.51 8.46
C THR A 2 -12.19 -12.07 9.92
N ALA A 3 -13.16 -12.44 10.76
CA ALA A 3 -13.15 -12.09 12.18
C ALA A 3 -11.89 -12.57 12.92
N LYS A 4 -11.33 -13.73 12.53
CA LYS A 4 -10.08 -14.23 13.12
C LYS A 4 -8.86 -13.40 12.70
N ILE A 5 -8.82 -12.93 11.45
CA ILE A 5 -7.74 -12.05 10.95
C ILE A 5 -7.82 -10.68 11.65
N LEU A 6 -9.02 -10.13 11.79
CA LEU A 6 -9.24 -8.88 12.52
C LEU A 6 -8.85 -9.02 14.00
N LEU A 7 -9.23 -10.12 14.65
CA LEU A 7 -8.87 -10.38 16.05
C LEU A 7 -7.35 -10.54 16.23
N GLU A 8 -6.69 -11.26 15.32
CA GLU A 8 -5.22 -11.37 15.32
C GLU A 8 -4.59 -9.99 15.23
N ASN A 9 -5.09 -9.15 14.30
CA ASN A 9 -4.57 -7.81 14.10
C ASN A 9 -4.70 -6.95 15.37
N LEU A 10 -5.87 -6.94 16.02
CA LEU A 10 -6.06 -6.24 17.29
C LEU A 10 -5.12 -6.76 18.39
N LEU A 11 -4.98 -8.09 18.52
CA LEU A 11 -4.08 -8.69 19.52
C LEU A 11 -2.62 -8.30 19.28
N ARG A 12 -2.17 -8.29 18.04
CA ARG A 12 -0.79 -7.93 17.68
C ARG A 12 -0.50 -6.45 17.96
N HIS A 13 -1.51 -5.59 17.88
CA HIS A 13 -1.41 -4.15 18.13
C HIS A 13 -2.00 -3.71 19.48
N SER A 14 -2.17 -4.66 20.41
CA SER A 14 -2.83 -4.40 21.71
C SER A 14 -2.09 -3.41 22.61
N ASP A 15 -0.79 -3.26 22.42
CA ASP A 15 0.04 -2.30 23.18
C ASP A 15 0.08 -0.90 22.54
N GLU A 16 -0.61 -0.74 21.41
CA GLU A 16 -0.61 0.50 20.66
C GLU A 16 -1.73 1.43 21.12
N LYS A 17 -1.53 2.70 20.83
CA LYS A 17 -2.41 3.80 21.22
C LYS A 17 -3.88 3.63 20.77
N TYR A 18 -4.09 2.89 19.68
CA TYR A 18 -5.38 2.84 18.99
C TYR A 18 -6.24 1.64 19.33
N VAL A 19 -5.67 0.58 19.91
CA VAL A 19 -6.37 -0.65 20.25
C VAL A 19 -6.57 -0.74 21.75
N GLN A 20 -7.83 -0.87 22.17
CA GLN A 20 -8.20 -1.03 23.57
C GLN A 20 -8.56 -2.48 23.86
N GLU A 21 -8.43 -2.90 25.11
CA GLU A 21 -8.80 -4.26 25.55
C GLU A 21 -10.28 -4.58 25.25
N GLU A 22 -11.15 -3.57 25.38
CA GLU A 22 -12.57 -3.69 25.07
C GLU A 22 -12.83 -4.03 23.58
N ASP A 23 -12.03 -3.50 22.64
CA ASP A 23 -12.15 -3.80 21.22
C ASP A 23 -11.88 -5.27 20.94
N ILE A 24 -10.85 -5.82 21.59
CA ILE A 24 -10.45 -7.23 21.50
C ILE A 24 -11.56 -8.12 22.07
N GLU A 25 -12.08 -7.78 23.25
CA GLU A 25 -13.16 -8.55 23.89
C GLU A 25 -14.44 -8.54 23.07
N ASN A 26 -14.82 -7.38 22.54
CA ASN A 26 -16.02 -7.22 21.70
C ASN A 26 -15.91 -8.05 20.43
N LEU A 27 -14.77 -7.99 19.75
CA LEU A 27 -14.56 -8.76 18.52
C LEU A 27 -14.47 -10.27 18.82
N ALA A 28 -13.87 -10.68 19.95
CA ALA A 28 -13.80 -12.08 20.35
C ALA A 28 -15.18 -12.69 20.62
N LYS A 29 -16.14 -11.88 21.07
CA LYS A 29 -17.53 -12.27 21.34
C LYS A 29 -18.44 -12.11 20.11
N TRP A 30 -17.91 -11.59 18.99
CA TRP A 30 -18.68 -11.28 17.79
C TRP A 30 -19.32 -12.53 17.17
N ASP A 31 -20.60 -12.42 16.84
CA ASP A 31 -21.34 -13.39 16.05
C ASP A 31 -22.16 -12.69 14.94
N THR A 32 -22.75 -13.47 14.05
CA THR A 32 -23.52 -12.93 12.91
C THR A 32 -24.81 -12.22 13.29
N ALA A 33 -25.28 -12.39 14.53
CA ALA A 33 -26.46 -11.72 15.07
C ALA A 33 -26.08 -10.40 15.78
N PHE A 34 -24.79 -10.16 15.99
CA PHE A 34 -24.29 -8.99 16.67
C PHE A 34 -24.25 -7.79 15.72
N ALA A 35 -25.21 -6.91 15.84
CA ALA A 35 -25.18 -5.61 15.21
C ALA A 35 -24.55 -4.61 16.19
N SER A 36 -23.25 -4.38 16.05
CA SER A 36 -22.54 -3.38 16.83
C SER A 36 -22.21 -2.18 15.97
N ASP A 37 -22.46 -0.98 16.48
CA ASP A 37 -21.94 0.27 15.93
C ASP A 37 -20.52 0.55 16.42
N THR A 38 -19.83 -0.46 16.94
CA THR A 38 -18.47 -0.34 17.46
C THR A 38 -17.47 -0.40 16.31
N GLU A 39 -16.71 0.65 16.15
CA GLU A 39 -15.57 0.72 15.24
C GLU A 39 -14.36 0.05 15.89
N ILE A 40 -13.51 -0.57 15.08
CA ILE A 40 -12.23 -1.16 15.51
C ILE A 40 -11.09 -0.57 14.70
N ALA A 41 -9.96 -0.32 15.35
CA ALA A 41 -8.75 0.08 14.68
C ALA A 41 -8.11 -1.12 13.95
N PHE A 42 -7.87 -0.99 12.66
CA PHE A 42 -7.23 -2.03 11.86
C PHE A 42 -5.96 -1.49 11.21
N VAL A 43 -4.83 -2.18 11.40
CA VAL A 43 -3.54 -1.81 10.84
C VAL A 43 -3.18 -2.77 9.71
N PRO A 44 -3.34 -2.40 8.43
CA PRO A 44 -2.96 -3.24 7.31
C PRO A 44 -1.47 -3.57 7.30
N SER A 45 -1.12 -4.78 6.86
CA SER A 45 0.28 -5.23 6.83
C SER A 45 1.10 -4.57 5.71
N ARG A 46 0.46 -4.05 4.68
CA ARG A 46 1.10 -3.37 3.55
C ARG A 46 0.13 -2.49 2.78
N VAL A 47 0.68 -1.67 1.88
CA VAL A 47 -0.06 -0.81 0.97
C VAL A 47 0.30 -1.15 -0.48
N VAL A 48 -0.69 -1.23 -1.36
CA VAL A 48 -0.49 -1.38 -2.81
C VAL A 48 -1.06 -0.17 -3.52
N LEU A 49 -0.21 0.49 -4.30
CA LEU A 49 -0.54 1.70 -5.04
C LEU A 49 -0.57 1.39 -6.54
N GLN A 50 -1.54 1.93 -7.24
CA GLN A 50 -1.47 2.09 -8.68
C GLN A 50 -0.92 3.48 -9.04
N ASP A 51 -0.47 3.70 -10.26
CA ASP A 51 0.32 4.87 -10.61
C ASP A 51 -0.46 6.20 -10.66
N PHE A 52 -1.77 6.21 -10.89
CA PHE A 52 -2.54 7.48 -10.92
C PHE A 52 -2.77 8.08 -9.54
N THR A 53 -3.04 7.23 -8.54
CA THR A 53 -3.30 7.66 -7.16
C THR A 53 -2.09 7.51 -6.26
N GLY A 54 -1.19 6.59 -6.58
CA GLY A 54 0.00 6.32 -5.79
C GLY A 54 1.11 7.36 -5.97
N VAL A 55 1.31 7.87 -7.20
CA VAL A 55 2.31 8.92 -7.43
C VAL A 55 2.03 10.17 -6.60
N PRO A 56 0.80 10.71 -6.53
CA PRO A 56 0.49 11.81 -5.62
C PRO A 56 0.84 11.53 -4.15
N ALA A 57 0.52 10.34 -3.63
CA ALA A 57 0.87 9.98 -2.25
C ALA A 57 2.39 10.00 -2.01
N VAL A 58 3.19 9.53 -2.98
CA VAL A 58 4.66 9.62 -2.89
C VAL A 58 5.16 11.07 -2.97
N VAL A 59 4.50 11.93 -3.76
CA VAL A 59 4.78 13.37 -3.80
C VAL A 59 4.51 14.01 -2.45
N ASP A 60 3.43 13.64 -1.77
CA ASP A 60 3.10 14.14 -0.44
C ASP A 60 4.14 13.71 0.60
N LEU A 61 4.61 12.47 0.59
CA LEU A 61 5.73 12.04 1.42
C LEU A 61 7.01 12.85 1.16
N ALA A 62 7.32 13.14 -0.10
CA ALA A 62 8.46 13.98 -0.47
C ALA A 62 8.29 15.43 0.03
N ALA A 63 7.08 15.98 -0.06
CA ALA A 63 6.74 17.30 0.47
C ALA A 63 6.85 17.35 2.00
N MET A 64 6.42 16.29 2.69
CA MET A 64 6.60 16.16 4.14
C MET A 64 8.07 16.14 4.54
N ARG A 65 8.95 15.41 3.83
CA ARG A 65 10.39 15.48 4.04
C ARG A 65 10.92 16.90 3.98
N SER A 66 10.55 17.62 2.93
CA SER A 66 10.94 19.02 2.76
C SER A 66 10.39 19.93 3.87
N ALA A 67 9.15 19.68 4.33
CA ALA A 67 8.56 20.42 5.41
C ALA A 67 9.29 20.18 6.74
N VAL A 68 9.60 18.94 7.08
CA VAL A 68 10.34 18.59 8.31
C VAL A 68 11.72 19.21 8.32
N VAL A 69 12.46 19.20 7.20
CA VAL A 69 13.76 19.90 7.09
C VAL A 69 13.62 21.39 7.32
N ARG A 70 12.61 22.04 6.71
CA ARG A 70 12.37 23.48 6.94
C ARG A 70 12.03 23.81 8.40
N MET A 71 11.30 22.93 9.08
CA MET A 71 10.89 23.13 10.48
C MET A 71 12.04 22.89 11.46
N THR A 72 12.91 21.94 11.20
CA THR A 72 13.99 21.55 12.11
C THR A 72 15.32 22.23 11.80
N GLY A 73 15.53 22.67 10.56
CA GLY A 73 16.82 23.13 10.05
C GLY A 73 17.86 22.02 9.89
N ASP A 74 17.45 20.76 10.01
CA ASP A 74 18.33 19.59 9.94
C ASP A 74 17.92 18.68 8.76
N GLU A 75 18.81 18.54 7.77
CA GLU A 75 18.58 17.71 6.60
C GLU A 75 18.38 16.23 6.95
N ALA A 76 19.05 15.74 8.01
CA ALA A 76 18.93 14.35 8.44
C ALA A 76 17.50 14.02 8.95
N SER A 77 16.75 15.04 9.35
CA SER A 77 15.37 14.88 9.80
C SER A 77 14.42 14.39 8.69
N ALA A 78 14.76 14.57 7.41
CA ALA A 78 14.02 14.04 6.29
C ALA A 78 13.81 12.52 6.37
N ASN A 79 14.83 11.80 6.88
CA ASN A 79 14.80 10.34 7.00
C ASN A 79 13.75 9.81 8.02
N LYS A 80 13.15 10.69 8.80
CA LYS A 80 12.04 10.33 9.70
C LYS A 80 10.71 10.13 8.97
N VAL A 81 10.61 10.62 7.74
CA VAL A 81 9.42 10.46 6.91
C VAL A 81 9.66 9.30 5.93
N ASN A 82 9.11 8.15 6.26
CA ASN A 82 9.13 6.92 5.46
C ASN A 82 7.81 6.19 5.61
N PRO A 83 7.42 5.36 4.64
CA PRO A 83 6.36 4.39 4.86
C PRO A 83 6.72 3.45 6.01
N LEU A 84 5.85 3.33 7.00
CA LEU A 84 6.05 2.45 8.16
C LEU A 84 5.66 1.00 7.87
N VAL A 85 4.93 0.78 6.77
CA VAL A 85 4.58 -0.55 6.26
C VAL A 85 5.13 -0.71 4.85
N PRO A 86 5.37 -1.94 4.38
CA PRO A 86 5.76 -2.20 3.00
C PRO A 86 4.76 -1.57 2.01
N CYS A 87 5.27 -0.83 1.05
CA CYS A 87 4.49 -0.11 0.06
C CYS A 87 4.99 -0.43 -1.34
N ASP A 88 4.14 -1.00 -2.17
CA ASP A 88 4.43 -1.33 -3.56
C ASP A 88 3.61 -0.45 -4.50
N LEU A 89 4.27 0.26 -5.42
CA LEU A 89 3.61 1.00 -6.48
C LEU A 89 3.80 0.28 -7.81
N VAL A 90 2.70 -0.08 -8.47
CA VAL A 90 2.71 -0.75 -9.78
C VAL A 90 2.34 0.26 -10.86
N ILE A 91 3.19 0.38 -11.88
CA ILE A 91 2.95 1.24 -13.04
C ILE A 91 2.20 0.44 -14.08
N ASP A 92 0.91 0.68 -14.22
CA ASP A 92 0.04 -0.08 -15.10
C ASP A 92 -1.11 0.73 -15.73
N HIS A 93 -1.82 1.52 -14.96
CA HIS A 93 -3.04 2.23 -15.40
C HIS A 93 -2.76 3.36 -16.38
N SER A 94 -1.56 3.94 -16.36
CA SER A 94 -1.16 5.01 -17.27
C SER A 94 -0.57 4.50 -18.58
N VAL A 95 -0.27 3.21 -18.68
CA VAL A 95 0.32 2.60 -19.88
C VAL A 95 -0.67 2.62 -21.04
N GLN A 96 -0.23 3.14 -22.20
CA GLN A 96 -1.06 3.28 -23.39
C GLN A 96 -0.54 2.42 -24.53
N VAL A 97 -1.45 1.99 -25.41
CA VAL A 97 -1.13 1.29 -26.65
C VAL A 97 -1.14 2.29 -27.80
N ASP A 98 0.04 2.68 -28.26
CA ASP A 98 0.23 3.62 -29.38
C ASP A 98 0.36 2.88 -30.71
N ALA A 99 0.97 1.71 -30.71
CA ALA A 99 1.11 0.85 -31.89
C ALA A 99 0.60 -0.56 -31.60
N PHE A 100 0.02 -1.18 -32.60
CA PHE A 100 -0.55 -2.54 -32.50
C PHE A 100 -0.42 -3.28 -33.83
N ASN A 101 -0.63 -4.59 -33.77
CA ASN A 101 -0.67 -5.48 -34.94
C ASN A 101 0.57 -5.40 -35.85
N SER A 102 1.75 -5.18 -35.26
CA SER A 102 3.05 -5.24 -35.96
C SER A 102 4.11 -5.87 -35.04
N GLY A 103 5.16 -6.41 -35.63
CA GLY A 103 6.29 -6.97 -34.87
C GLY A 103 7.07 -5.90 -34.06
N GLU A 104 6.94 -4.65 -34.42
CA GLU A 104 7.64 -3.51 -33.79
C GLU A 104 6.78 -2.83 -32.71
N ALA A 105 5.50 -3.20 -32.59
CA ALA A 105 4.56 -2.53 -31.70
C ALA A 105 5.05 -2.47 -30.25
N LEU A 106 5.64 -3.53 -29.73
CA LEU A 106 6.16 -3.58 -28.36
C LEU A 106 7.27 -2.54 -28.14
N THR A 107 8.21 -2.47 -29.08
CA THR A 107 9.33 -1.50 -29.01
C THR A 107 8.83 -0.08 -29.07
N ILE A 108 7.94 0.23 -30.03
CA ILE A 108 7.36 1.56 -30.21
C ILE A 108 6.59 1.98 -28.95
N ASN A 109 5.77 1.11 -28.40
CA ASN A 109 5.01 1.41 -27.17
C ASN A 109 5.93 1.66 -25.98
N GLY A 110 7.00 0.87 -25.83
CA GLY A 110 7.99 1.06 -24.77
C GLY A 110 8.71 2.39 -24.87
N GLU A 111 9.19 2.76 -26.08
CA GLU A 111 9.87 4.05 -26.32
C GLU A 111 8.94 5.23 -25.99
N LYS A 112 7.70 5.19 -26.47
CA LYS A 112 6.71 6.25 -26.22
C LYS A 112 6.29 6.34 -24.76
N GLU A 113 6.18 5.20 -24.07
CA GLU A 113 5.87 5.17 -22.65
C GLU A 113 6.94 5.89 -21.83
N PHE A 114 8.22 5.59 -22.07
CA PHE A 114 9.32 6.27 -21.38
C PHE A 114 9.48 7.73 -21.79
N GLU A 115 9.33 8.08 -23.08
CA GLU A 115 9.36 9.45 -23.54
C GLU A 115 8.27 10.32 -22.86
N ARG A 116 7.04 9.79 -22.82
CA ARG A 116 5.86 10.48 -22.24
C ARG A 116 5.97 10.68 -20.74
N ASN A 117 6.55 9.74 -20.03
CA ASN A 117 6.52 9.66 -18.57
C ASN A 117 7.91 9.81 -17.92
N THR A 118 8.89 10.35 -18.64
CA THR A 118 10.28 10.48 -18.16
C THR A 118 10.37 11.11 -16.78
N GLU A 119 9.77 12.27 -16.57
CA GLU A 119 9.81 13.01 -15.30
C GLU A 119 9.20 12.20 -14.15
N ARG A 120 8.07 11.54 -14.38
CA ARG A 120 7.43 10.68 -13.39
C ARG A 120 8.30 9.48 -13.02
N TYR A 121 8.94 8.86 -14.01
CA TYR A 121 9.78 7.69 -13.75
C TYR A 121 11.10 8.05 -13.07
N GLU A 122 11.66 9.20 -13.37
CA GLU A 122 12.82 9.73 -12.64
C GLU A 122 12.46 10.00 -11.17
N PHE A 123 11.29 10.60 -10.92
CA PHE A 123 10.78 10.82 -9.58
C PHE A 123 10.54 9.51 -8.81
N LEU A 124 9.90 8.53 -9.42
CA LEU A 124 9.65 7.22 -8.78
C LEU A 124 10.95 6.46 -8.50
N LYS A 125 11.92 6.54 -9.41
CA LYS A 125 13.25 5.96 -9.21
C LYS A 125 13.98 6.61 -8.03
N TRP A 126 13.89 7.93 -7.92
CA TRP A 126 14.39 8.65 -6.77
C TRP A 126 13.68 8.20 -5.48
N GLY A 127 12.35 8.11 -5.50
CA GLY A 127 11.54 7.67 -4.37
C GLY A 127 11.95 6.29 -3.86
N GLN A 128 12.10 5.32 -4.77
CA GLN A 128 12.54 3.96 -4.42
C GLN A 128 13.95 3.93 -3.80
N GLY A 129 14.83 4.85 -4.15
CA GLY A 129 16.17 4.96 -3.55
C GLY A 129 16.22 5.79 -2.27
N SER A 130 15.17 6.57 -1.99
CA SER A 130 15.13 7.55 -0.91
C SER A 130 14.23 7.12 0.26
N PHE A 131 13.18 6.37 0.00
CA PHE A 131 12.27 5.88 1.03
C PHE A 131 12.58 4.42 1.38
N ASP A 132 12.59 4.12 2.67
CA ASP A 132 12.55 2.75 3.16
C ASP A 132 11.14 2.17 2.92
N ASN A 133 11.03 0.86 2.82
CA ASN A 133 9.75 0.17 2.61
C ASN A 133 8.97 0.59 1.35
N PHE A 134 9.59 1.22 0.38
CA PHE A 134 8.95 1.62 -0.86
C PHE A 134 9.60 0.96 -2.08
N ARG A 135 8.77 0.32 -2.90
CA ARG A 135 9.21 -0.36 -4.13
C ARG A 135 8.31 0.01 -5.30
N VAL A 136 8.93 0.14 -6.47
CA VAL A 136 8.23 0.41 -7.73
C VAL A 136 8.33 -0.80 -8.65
N VAL A 137 7.19 -1.28 -9.13
CA VAL A 137 7.08 -2.30 -10.17
C VAL A 137 7.00 -1.56 -11.51
N PRO A 138 7.95 -1.79 -12.44
CA PRO A 138 8.04 -1.02 -13.67
C PRO A 138 6.87 -1.30 -14.63
N PRO A 139 6.66 -0.44 -15.64
CA PRO A 139 5.64 -0.67 -16.67
C PRO A 139 5.89 -1.95 -17.45
N ALA A 140 4.88 -2.46 -18.12
CA ALA A 140 4.88 -3.72 -18.88
C ALA A 140 5.13 -4.99 -18.05
N THR A 141 4.99 -4.93 -16.72
CA THR A 141 5.06 -6.11 -15.84
C THR A 141 3.70 -6.81 -15.72
N GLY A 142 2.62 -6.07 -15.87
CA GLY A 142 1.25 -6.55 -15.74
C GLY A 142 0.38 -5.59 -14.95
N ILE A 143 -0.92 -5.84 -14.91
CA ILE A 143 -1.85 -5.01 -14.14
C ILE A 143 -1.66 -5.24 -12.63
N VAL A 144 -1.79 -4.19 -11.84
CA VAL A 144 -1.54 -4.20 -10.38
C VAL A 144 -2.26 -5.36 -9.66
N HIS A 145 -3.49 -5.66 -10.06
CA HIS A 145 -4.29 -6.70 -9.41
C HIS A 145 -3.72 -8.10 -9.63
N GLN A 146 -3.22 -8.41 -10.84
CA GLN A 146 -2.53 -9.67 -11.14
C GLN A 146 -1.15 -9.71 -10.49
N VAL A 147 -0.37 -8.64 -10.61
CA VAL A 147 0.95 -8.54 -9.96
C VAL A 147 0.84 -8.73 -8.45
N ASN A 148 -0.20 -8.14 -7.84
CA ASN A 148 -0.46 -8.32 -6.41
C ASN A 148 -0.77 -9.78 -6.04
N LEU A 149 -1.58 -10.48 -6.85
CA LEU A 149 -1.92 -11.88 -6.61
C LEU A 149 -0.72 -12.83 -6.83
N GLU A 150 0.09 -12.57 -7.84
CA GLU A 150 1.10 -13.52 -8.30
C GLU A 150 2.48 -13.30 -7.66
N PHE A 151 2.84 -12.05 -7.34
CA PHE A 151 4.21 -11.68 -6.95
C PHE A 151 4.30 -10.92 -5.63
N LEU A 152 3.33 -10.08 -5.27
CA LEU A 152 3.42 -9.22 -4.10
C LEU A 152 2.84 -9.85 -2.85
N ALA A 153 1.77 -10.63 -2.97
CA ALA A 153 1.09 -11.23 -1.83
C ALA A 153 2.00 -12.21 -1.09
N LYS A 154 2.02 -12.09 0.22
CA LYS A 154 2.75 -12.98 1.13
C LYS A 154 1.87 -14.10 1.67
N VAL A 155 0.58 -13.88 1.78
CA VAL A 155 -0.43 -14.71 2.46
C VAL A 155 -0.18 -14.79 3.97
N VAL A 156 1.06 -15.08 4.37
CA VAL A 156 1.54 -15.03 5.76
C VAL A 156 2.86 -14.27 5.77
N TRP A 157 2.95 -13.31 6.65
CA TRP A 157 4.19 -12.60 6.96
C TRP A 157 5.00 -13.36 8.00
N ASP A 158 6.31 -13.36 7.82
CA ASP A 158 7.31 -13.79 8.79
C ASP A 158 8.21 -12.59 9.07
N HIS A 159 8.01 -11.96 10.21
CA HIS A 159 8.71 -10.74 10.58
C HIS A 159 8.99 -10.75 12.09
N GLU A 160 10.24 -10.54 12.47
CA GLU A 160 10.67 -10.46 13.88
C GLU A 160 10.18 -11.64 14.75
N ASP A 161 10.36 -12.87 14.26
CA ASP A 161 9.91 -14.11 14.92
C ASP A 161 8.38 -14.23 15.09
N THR A 162 7.62 -13.39 14.41
CA THR A 162 6.15 -13.41 14.45
C THR A 162 5.57 -13.77 13.09
N LEU A 163 4.68 -14.76 13.07
CA LEU A 163 3.89 -15.12 11.88
C LEU A 163 2.50 -14.52 11.99
N TYR A 164 2.08 -13.77 10.97
CA TYR A 164 0.75 -13.18 10.94
C TYR A 164 0.17 -13.15 9.52
N PRO A 165 -1.18 -13.11 9.38
CA PRO A 165 -1.82 -13.06 8.06
C PRO A 165 -1.46 -11.80 7.29
N ASP A 166 -1.29 -11.93 5.98
CA ASP A 166 -1.21 -10.78 5.07
C ASP A 166 -2.55 -10.06 5.02
N SER A 167 -2.48 -8.75 4.95
CA SER A 167 -3.61 -7.86 4.79
C SER A 167 -3.15 -6.56 4.16
N LEU A 168 -3.99 -5.92 3.37
CA LEU A 168 -3.59 -4.69 2.70
C LEU A 168 -4.73 -3.73 2.43
N VAL A 169 -4.35 -2.49 2.21
CA VAL A 169 -5.15 -1.50 1.50
C VAL A 169 -4.49 -1.16 0.17
N GLY A 170 -5.29 -0.85 -0.82
CA GLY A 170 -4.79 -0.41 -2.12
C GLY A 170 -5.60 0.75 -2.68
N THR A 171 -4.98 1.57 -3.51
CA THR A 171 -5.59 2.77 -4.08
C THR A 171 -6.45 2.51 -5.32
N ASP A 172 -7.02 1.31 -5.40
CA ASP A 172 -7.93 0.91 -6.46
C ASP A 172 -9.06 0.04 -5.91
N SER A 173 -10.28 0.20 -6.44
CA SER A 173 -11.45 -0.58 -6.02
C SER A 173 -11.31 -2.08 -6.25
N HIS A 174 -10.49 -2.51 -7.23
CA HIS A 174 -10.21 -3.91 -7.52
C HIS A 174 -9.15 -4.53 -6.60
N THR A 175 -8.60 -3.79 -5.65
CA THR A 175 -7.71 -4.32 -4.60
C THR A 175 -8.35 -5.51 -3.87
N THR A 176 -9.67 -5.53 -3.76
CA THR A 176 -10.44 -6.65 -3.19
C THR A 176 -10.29 -7.98 -3.91
N MET A 177 -9.73 -8.02 -5.13
CA MET A 177 -9.40 -9.27 -5.83
C MET A 177 -8.45 -10.16 -5.01
N ILE A 178 -7.61 -9.56 -4.15
CA ILE A 178 -6.71 -10.31 -3.27
C ILE A 178 -7.44 -11.26 -2.32
N ASN A 179 -8.72 -11.02 -2.05
CA ASN A 179 -9.56 -11.92 -1.25
C ASN A 179 -9.67 -13.32 -1.85
N GLY A 180 -9.43 -13.46 -3.17
CA GLY A 180 -9.35 -14.76 -3.83
C GLY A 180 -8.22 -15.68 -3.32
N LEU A 181 -7.16 -15.11 -2.75
CA LEU A 181 -6.09 -15.84 -2.04
C LEU A 181 -6.37 -16.02 -0.54
N GLY A 182 -7.50 -15.55 -0.03
CA GLY A 182 -7.79 -15.54 1.40
C GLY A 182 -7.09 -14.41 2.16
N VAL A 183 -6.50 -13.46 1.46
CA VAL A 183 -5.89 -12.25 2.03
C VAL A 183 -6.95 -11.17 2.16
N LEU A 184 -7.01 -10.51 3.31
CA LEU A 184 -7.96 -9.45 3.57
C LEU A 184 -7.45 -8.13 2.95
N GLY A 185 -8.22 -7.56 2.03
CA GLY A 185 -7.83 -6.35 1.33
C GLY A 185 -9.00 -5.43 1.00
N TRP A 186 -8.74 -4.12 1.05
CA TRP A 186 -9.71 -3.06 0.74
C TRP A 186 -9.16 -2.10 -0.31
N GLY A 187 -10.07 -1.60 -1.14
CA GLY A 187 -9.82 -0.41 -1.95
C GLY A 187 -10.09 0.85 -1.13
N VAL A 188 -9.14 1.77 -1.10
CA VAL A 188 -9.20 3.05 -0.39
C VAL A 188 -8.79 4.19 -1.31
N GLY A 189 -9.00 5.43 -0.91
CA GLY A 189 -8.45 6.60 -1.57
C GLY A 189 -6.97 6.81 -1.25
N GLY A 190 -6.35 7.77 -1.94
CA GLY A 190 -4.93 8.10 -1.72
C GLY A 190 -4.63 8.57 -0.31
N ILE A 191 -5.52 9.36 0.28
CA ILE A 191 -5.35 9.92 1.64
C ILE A 191 -5.37 8.80 2.69
N GLU A 192 -6.28 7.83 2.58
CA GLU A 192 -6.34 6.70 3.50
C GLU A 192 -5.12 5.80 3.37
N ALA A 193 -4.66 5.56 2.14
CA ALA A 193 -3.42 4.81 1.91
C ALA A 193 -2.21 5.52 2.52
N GLU A 194 -2.12 6.84 2.37
CA GLU A 194 -1.08 7.67 2.97
C GLU A 194 -1.14 7.63 4.50
N ALA A 195 -2.33 7.71 5.09
CA ALA A 195 -2.51 7.57 6.54
C ALA A 195 -1.95 6.23 7.05
N VAL A 196 -2.24 5.13 6.34
CA VAL A 196 -1.67 3.80 6.67
C VAL A 196 -0.15 3.78 6.50
N MET A 197 0.40 4.37 5.43
CA MET A 197 1.85 4.49 5.28
C MET A 197 2.50 5.26 6.43
N LEU A 198 1.79 6.20 7.05
CA LEU A 198 2.25 6.97 8.20
C LEU A 198 1.91 6.31 9.56
N GLY A 199 1.46 5.06 9.55
CA GLY A 199 1.19 4.26 10.76
C GLY A 199 -0.14 4.56 11.43
N GLN A 200 -1.11 5.15 10.71
CA GLN A 200 -2.46 5.31 11.24
C GLN A 200 -3.31 4.08 10.89
N PRO A 201 -4.13 3.59 11.85
CA PRO A 201 -5.09 2.55 11.53
C PRO A 201 -6.22 3.10 10.66
N ILE A 202 -6.96 2.19 10.02
CA ILE A 202 -8.26 2.45 9.42
C ILE A 202 -9.37 1.93 10.34
N TYR A 203 -10.56 2.53 10.24
CA TYR A 203 -11.73 2.20 11.04
C TYR A 203 -12.89 1.71 10.17
#